data_d3c7d1e4608fe110187e4c06cbfcd7e4
#
_entry.id   d3c7d1e4608fe110187e4c06cbfcd7e4
#
_cell.length_a   1.000
_cell.length_b   1.000
_cell.length_c   1.000
_cell.angle_alpha   90.00
_cell.angle_beta   90.00
_cell.angle_gamma   90.00
#
_symmetry.space_group_name_H-M   'P 1'
#
loop_
_entity.id
_entity.type
_entity.pdbx_description
1 polymer ?
#
loop_
_entity_poly.entity_id
_entity_poly.type
_entity_poly.pdbx_seq_one_letter_code
_entity_poly.pdbx_strand_id
1 'polypeptide(L)'
;MTKTQKLFFACVDSKIQDHGSLYGRFHIGTFFRGQALTFANALRRTLLSEIPGVVLTDVVIDGAGHEFASLPGVEEPVLDILLNLKNVVFAPTNSDLSDLEVTQPHGLIKCYGPARVTAADIKLPTTMKCVNPKTHIATLTIGEEFSLRFTLSVRSPHESTLNQKKFLNENISSQNELDQKILVTSGPKTSLWEESLLLEPSKAKKLSFDTVPMPVQKVNYVIKSFNAKQGSEYVVFEVWTDGSICPQEGVQFGLKKLTQLFYQFALRSK
;
A
#
# COMPACT_ATOMS: atom_id res chain seq x y z
N MET A 1 -39.51 -4.27 -28.85
CA MET A 1 -39.72 -4.45 -27.40
C MET A 1 -38.42 -4.78 -26.75
N THR A 2 -37.77 -3.77 -26.17
CA THR A 2 -36.55 -3.93 -25.40
C THR A 2 -36.85 -4.70 -24.11
N LYS A 3 -36.47 -5.98 -24.05
CA LYS A 3 -36.53 -6.74 -22.79
C LYS A 3 -35.65 -6.04 -21.76
N THR A 4 -36.27 -5.38 -20.81
CA THR A 4 -35.61 -4.78 -19.67
C THR A 4 -34.95 -5.92 -18.88
N GLN A 5 -33.61 -6.05 -18.98
CA GLN A 5 -32.87 -7.00 -18.18
C GLN A 5 -32.89 -6.52 -16.73
N LYS A 6 -33.37 -7.38 -15.83
CA LYS A 6 -33.31 -7.10 -14.40
C LYS A 6 -31.88 -7.32 -13.93
N LEU A 7 -31.11 -6.23 -13.87
CA LEU A 7 -29.76 -6.24 -13.29
C LEU A 7 -29.86 -6.61 -11.80
N PHE A 8 -28.94 -7.46 -11.34
CA PHE A 8 -28.80 -7.77 -9.94
C PHE A 8 -27.32 -7.72 -9.51
N PHE A 9 -27.12 -7.32 -8.30
CA PHE A 9 -25.84 -7.34 -7.59
C PHE A 9 -26.12 -7.88 -6.18
N ALA A 10 -25.56 -9.02 -5.85
CA ALA A 10 -25.75 -9.66 -4.55
C ALA A 10 -24.43 -10.15 -3.98
N CYS A 11 -24.14 -9.79 -2.74
CA CYS A 11 -23.11 -10.45 -1.95
C CYS A 11 -23.69 -11.76 -1.41
N VAL A 12 -23.11 -12.89 -1.81
CA VAL A 12 -23.60 -14.22 -1.47
C VAL A 12 -22.86 -14.82 -0.28
N ASP A 13 -21.58 -14.52 -0.17
CA ASP A 13 -20.72 -15.05 0.89
C ASP A 13 -19.70 -13.97 1.29
N SER A 14 -19.44 -13.85 2.58
CA SER A 14 -18.44 -12.96 3.13
C SER A 14 -17.80 -13.62 4.34
N LYS A 15 -16.47 -13.72 4.34
CA LYS A 15 -15.72 -14.41 5.40
C LYS A 15 -14.50 -13.61 5.80
N ILE A 16 -14.22 -13.60 7.09
CA ILE A 16 -12.94 -13.15 7.63
C ILE A 16 -12.01 -14.36 7.60
N GLN A 17 -10.84 -14.19 6.98
CA GLN A 17 -9.80 -15.20 6.92
C GLN A 17 -8.72 -14.93 7.98
N ASP A 18 -7.71 -15.80 8.01
CA ASP A 18 -6.56 -15.65 8.88
C ASP A 18 -5.84 -14.30 8.62
N HIS A 19 -5.21 -13.77 9.65
CA HIS A 19 -4.46 -12.48 9.62
C HIS A 19 -5.29 -11.24 9.27
N GLY A 20 -6.64 -11.30 9.39
CA GLY A 20 -7.51 -10.14 9.17
C GLY A 20 -7.89 -9.90 7.71
N SER A 21 -7.45 -10.74 6.77
CA SER A 21 -7.88 -10.66 5.37
C SER A 21 -9.36 -10.98 5.21
N LEU A 22 -10.00 -10.35 4.23
CA LEU A 22 -11.43 -10.50 3.98
C LEU A 22 -11.68 -11.15 2.61
N TYR A 23 -12.64 -12.06 2.57
CA TYR A 23 -13.12 -12.69 1.35
C TYR A 23 -14.57 -12.28 1.09
N GLY A 24 -14.90 -11.99 -0.17
CA GLY A 24 -16.27 -11.72 -0.61
C GLY A 24 -16.58 -12.41 -1.92
N ARG A 25 -17.78 -13.01 -2.01
CA ARG A 25 -18.33 -13.60 -3.23
C ARG A 25 -19.57 -12.84 -3.66
N PHE A 26 -19.56 -12.37 -4.90
CA PHE A 26 -20.63 -11.58 -5.49
C PHE A 26 -21.23 -12.27 -6.70
N HIS A 27 -22.54 -12.23 -6.83
CA HIS A 27 -23.24 -12.59 -8.06
C HIS A 27 -23.68 -11.30 -8.75
N ILE A 28 -23.23 -11.11 -9.99
CA ILE A 28 -23.47 -9.89 -10.77
C ILE A 28 -24.06 -10.30 -12.12
N GLY A 29 -25.17 -9.74 -12.52
CA GLY A 29 -25.85 -10.02 -13.79
C GLY A 29 -27.17 -9.26 -13.91
N THR A 30 -27.97 -9.49 -14.94
CA THR A 30 -27.85 -10.41 -16.08
C THR A 30 -27.15 -9.74 -17.27
N PHE A 31 -26.32 -10.51 -17.97
CA PHE A 31 -25.60 -10.05 -19.17
C PHE A 31 -26.10 -10.80 -20.40
N PHE A 32 -25.99 -10.20 -21.58
CA PHE A 32 -26.09 -10.93 -22.83
C PHE A 32 -24.82 -11.75 -23.06
N ARG A 33 -24.92 -12.77 -23.89
CA ARG A 33 -23.83 -13.66 -24.23
C ARG A 33 -22.59 -12.87 -24.69
N GLY A 34 -21.44 -13.09 -24.04
CA GLY A 34 -20.17 -12.43 -24.31
C GLY A 34 -19.95 -11.12 -23.55
N GLN A 35 -20.99 -10.42 -23.07
CA GLN A 35 -20.83 -9.19 -22.28
C GLN A 35 -20.26 -9.46 -20.89
N ALA A 36 -20.60 -10.60 -20.30
CA ALA A 36 -20.14 -10.99 -18.99
C ALA A 36 -18.60 -11.04 -18.90
N LEU A 37 -17.94 -11.53 -19.96
CA LEU A 37 -16.49 -11.63 -20.03
C LEU A 37 -15.82 -10.24 -20.07
N THR A 38 -16.34 -9.36 -20.91
CA THR A 38 -15.82 -7.97 -21.02
C THR A 38 -15.95 -7.23 -19.70
N PHE A 39 -17.12 -7.33 -19.06
CA PHE A 39 -17.36 -6.74 -17.74
C PHE A 39 -16.41 -7.29 -16.67
N ALA A 40 -16.32 -8.63 -16.58
CA ALA A 40 -15.52 -9.29 -15.55
C ALA A 40 -14.03 -8.97 -15.68
N ASN A 41 -13.48 -8.93 -16.91
CA ASN A 41 -12.09 -8.57 -17.15
C ASN A 41 -11.81 -7.10 -16.80
N ALA A 42 -12.69 -6.19 -17.21
CA ALA A 42 -12.53 -4.77 -16.90
C ALA A 42 -12.54 -4.56 -15.36
N LEU A 43 -13.54 -5.10 -14.67
CA LEU A 43 -13.65 -4.96 -13.21
C LEU A 43 -12.46 -5.60 -12.48
N ARG A 44 -12.02 -6.79 -12.90
CA ARG A 44 -10.85 -7.43 -12.31
C ARG A 44 -9.60 -6.56 -12.41
N ARG A 45 -9.34 -5.99 -13.59
CA ARG A 45 -8.17 -5.12 -13.80
C ARG A 45 -8.24 -3.88 -12.92
N THR A 46 -9.37 -3.21 -12.88
CA THR A 46 -9.58 -2.01 -12.05
C THR A 46 -9.38 -2.31 -10.55
N LEU A 47 -9.91 -3.44 -10.07
CA LEU A 47 -9.75 -3.85 -8.67
C LEU A 47 -8.29 -4.11 -8.28
N LEU A 48 -7.49 -4.65 -9.19
CA LEU A 48 -6.09 -4.96 -8.91
C LEU A 48 -5.12 -3.78 -9.12
N SER A 49 -5.51 -2.75 -9.90
CA SER A 49 -4.59 -1.68 -10.30
C SER A 49 -4.96 -0.28 -9.82
N GLU A 50 -6.24 -0.01 -9.50
CA GLU A 50 -6.68 1.37 -9.28
C GLU A 50 -7.21 1.65 -7.87
N ILE A 51 -7.36 0.62 -7.02
CA ILE A 51 -7.84 0.84 -5.66
C ILE A 51 -6.73 1.47 -4.82
N PRO A 52 -6.96 2.66 -4.25
CA PRO A 52 -6.01 3.31 -3.37
C PRO A 52 -5.90 2.56 -2.05
N GLY A 53 -4.72 2.57 -1.48
CA GLY A 53 -4.44 2.00 -0.17
C GLY A 53 -3.52 2.88 0.65
N VAL A 54 -3.46 2.62 1.94
CA VAL A 54 -2.57 3.32 2.85
C VAL A 54 -1.21 2.64 2.82
N VAL A 55 -0.16 3.45 2.66
CA VAL A 55 1.23 2.99 2.60
C VAL A 55 2.12 3.81 3.52
N LEU A 56 3.21 3.18 3.96
CA LEU A 56 4.33 3.86 4.60
C LEU A 56 5.17 4.58 3.54
N THR A 57 5.55 5.82 3.83
CA THR A 57 6.41 6.62 2.94
C THR A 57 7.79 6.84 3.50
N ASP A 58 7.87 7.19 4.77
CA ASP A 58 9.10 7.57 5.44
C ASP A 58 9.17 6.91 6.81
N VAL A 59 10.33 6.40 7.14
CA VAL A 59 10.60 5.80 8.44
C VAL A 59 11.84 6.44 9.04
N VAL A 60 11.76 6.80 10.30
CA VAL A 60 12.88 7.31 11.10
C VAL A 60 13.04 6.39 12.30
N ILE A 61 14.21 5.76 12.42
CA ILE A 61 14.56 4.91 13.55
C ILE A 61 15.68 5.59 14.30
N ASP A 62 15.50 5.82 15.60
CA ASP A 62 16.51 6.46 16.41
C ASP A 62 17.75 5.54 16.50
N GLY A 63 18.94 6.10 16.22
CA GLY A 63 20.20 5.35 16.15
C GLY A 63 20.52 4.72 14.77
N ALA A 64 19.62 4.73 13.80
CA ALA A 64 19.86 4.19 12.47
C ALA A 64 20.35 5.28 11.51
N GLY A 65 21.59 5.17 11.04
CA GLY A 65 22.15 6.05 10.01
C GLY A 65 21.81 5.64 8.57
N HIS A 66 21.53 4.37 8.33
CA HIS A 66 21.18 3.78 7.03
C HIS A 66 20.43 2.46 7.22
N GLU A 67 19.85 1.96 6.14
CA GLU A 67 19.00 0.76 6.14
C GLU A 67 19.74 -0.56 6.47
N PHE A 68 21.06 -0.62 6.28
CA PHE A 68 21.88 -1.78 6.59
C PHE A 68 22.55 -1.69 7.99
N ALA A 69 22.16 -0.73 8.81
CA ALA A 69 22.69 -0.60 10.16
C ALA A 69 22.14 -1.68 11.09
N SER A 70 22.93 -1.98 12.14
CA SER A 70 22.46 -2.77 13.28
C SER A 70 22.30 -1.84 14.48
N LEU A 71 21.27 -2.05 15.26
CA LEU A 71 20.96 -1.26 16.45
C LEU A 71 21.44 -2.02 17.70
N PRO A 72 22.05 -1.36 18.67
CA PRO A 72 22.41 -2.01 19.92
C PRO A 72 21.12 -2.45 20.65
N GLY A 73 21.16 -3.66 21.23
CA GLY A 73 20.02 -4.19 21.97
C GLY A 73 18.82 -4.65 21.13
N VAL A 74 18.90 -4.65 19.81
CA VAL A 74 17.89 -5.18 18.87
C VAL A 74 18.48 -6.36 18.11
N GLU A 75 17.75 -7.47 18.03
CA GLU A 75 18.21 -8.68 17.33
C GLU A 75 18.24 -8.49 15.81
N GLU A 76 17.19 -7.86 15.28
CA GLU A 76 17.02 -7.67 13.85
C GLU A 76 17.79 -6.44 13.34
N PRO A 77 18.47 -6.53 12.18
CA PRO A 77 19.02 -5.37 11.48
C PRO A 77 17.89 -4.44 11.01
N VAL A 78 18.21 -3.17 10.78
CA VAL A 78 17.25 -2.15 10.34
C VAL A 78 16.47 -2.59 9.11
N LEU A 79 17.12 -3.26 8.16
CA LEU A 79 16.47 -3.77 6.96
C LEU A 79 15.33 -4.76 7.26
N ASP A 80 15.56 -5.70 8.19
CA ASP A 80 14.53 -6.67 8.57
C ASP A 80 13.37 -6.00 9.30
N ILE A 81 13.66 -5.00 10.15
CA ILE A 81 12.62 -4.17 10.79
C ILE A 81 11.75 -3.48 9.74
N LEU A 82 12.37 -2.91 8.70
CA LEU A 82 11.64 -2.28 7.59
C LEU A 82 10.80 -3.28 6.82
N LEU A 83 11.32 -4.48 6.53
CA LEU A 83 10.58 -5.54 5.86
C LEU A 83 9.41 -6.06 6.71
N ASN A 84 9.61 -6.20 8.02
CA ASN A 84 8.53 -6.57 8.95
C ASN A 84 7.45 -5.47 9.00
N LEU A 85 7.86 -4.21 9.04
CA LEU A 85 6.94 -3.07 9.05
C LEU A 85 6.11 -2.99 7.75
N LYS A 86 6.67 -3.43 6.61
CA LYS A 86 5.96 -3.53 5.33
C LYS A 86 4.78 -4.50 5.37
N ASN A 87 4.84 -5.52 6.23
CA ASN A 87 3.77 -6.50 6.39
C ASN A 87 2.62 -6.00 7.28
N VAL A 88 2.78 -4.84 7.91
CA VAL A 88 1.72 -4.23 8.73
C VAL A 88 0.71 -3.55 7.83
N VAL A 89 -0.55 -3.93 7.97
CA VAL A 89 -1.67 -3.39 7.20
C VAL A 89 -2.37 -2.30 8.01
N PHE A 90 -2.48 -1.12 7.41
CA PHE A 90 -3.18 0.02 7.99
C PHE A 90 -4.49 0.27 7.26
N ALA A 91 -5.54 0.59 8.02
CA ALA A 91 -6.84 0.94 7.48
C ALA A 91 -7.34 2.25 8.10
N PRO A 92 -8.08 3.07 7.35
CA PRO A 92 -8.77 4.21 7.91
C PRO A 92 -9.88 3.73 8.86
N THR A 93 -10.12 4.48 9.92
CA THR A 93 -11.24 4.21 10.84
C THR A 93 -12.57 4.59 10.20
N ASN A 94 -12.59 5.71 9.46
CA ASN A 94 -13.70 6.13 8.64
C ASN A 94 -13.38 5.79 7.18
N SER A 95 -14.39 5.48 6.36
CA SER A 95 -14.22 5.07 4.96
C SER A 95 -13.70 6.17 4.03
N ASP A 96 -13.50 7.39 4.53
CA ASP A 96 -13.05 8.54 3.75
C ASP A 96 -11.53 8.61 3.70
N LEU A 97 -10.97 8.28 2.54
CA LEU A 97 -9.52 8.35 2.28
C LEU A 97 -9.04 9.79 1.97
N SER A 98 -9.94 10.69 1.60
CA SER A 98 -9.62 12.08 1.21
C SER A 98 -8.94 12.88 2.32
N ASP A 99 -9.37 12.69 3.56
CA ASP A 99 -8.82 13.40 4.71
C ASP A 99 -7.38 12.97 5.05
N LEU A 100 -7.02 11.74 4.68
CA LEU A 100 -5.69 11.18 4.92
C LEU A 100 -4.63 11.69 3.95
N GLU A 101 -5.03 12.07 2.72
CA GLU A 101 -4.11 12.69 1.75
C GLU A 101 -3.60 14.04 2.24
N VAL A 102 -4.43 14.80 2.95
CA VAL A 102 -4.10 16.14 3.44
C VAL A 102 -3.32 16.07 4.76
N THR A 103 -3.70 15.18 5.68
CA THR A 103 -3.18 15.17 7.06
C THR A 103 -1.89 14.39 7.24
N GLN A 104 -1.53 13.49 6.31
CA GLN A 104 -0.35 12.60 6.38
C GLN A 104 -0.14 12.05 7.81
N PRO A 105 -0.97 11.12 8.27
CA PRO A 105 -0.91 10.65 9.64
C PRO A 105 0.44 10.00 9.97
N HIS A 106 0.93 10.24 11.19
CA HIS A 106 2.18 9.69 11.68
C HIS A 106 1.92 8.57 12.68
N GLY A 107 2.73 7.52 12.61
CA GLY A 107 2.77 6.46 13.62
C GLY A 107 4.05 6.54 14.44
N LEU A 108 3.97 6.11 15.70
CA LEU A 108 5.05 6.06 16.66
C LEU A 108 5.08 4.70 17.35
N ILE A 109 6.25 4.08 17.41
CA ILE A 109 6.56 2.97 18.31
C ILE A 109 7.56 3.47 19.33
N LYS A 110 7.31 3.21 20.61
CA LYS A 110 8.23 3.51 21.69
C LYS A 110 8.15 2.42 22.73
N CYS A 111 9.17 1.57 22.78
CA CYS A 111 9.24 0.40 23.65
C CYS A 111 10.57 0.34 24.37
N TYR A 112 10.56 -0.30 25.55
CA TYR A 112 11.76 -0.59 26.36
C TYR A 112 11.99 -2.08 26.41
N GLY A 113 13.23 -2.53 26.24
CA GLY A 113 13.60 -3.94 26.32
C GLY A 113 13.73 -4.46 27.76
N PRO A 114 13.78 -5.82 27.94
CA PRO A 114 13.59 -6.83 26.91
C PRO A 114 12.11 -6.98 26.53
N ALA A 115 11.77 -6.97 25.26
CA ALA A 115 10.40 -7.08 24.77
C ALA A 115 10.33 -7.50 23.31
N ARG A 116 9.24 -8.15 22.92
CA ARG A 116 8.90 -8.40 21.54
C ARG A 116 7.96 -7.29 21.04
N VAL A 117 8.44 -6.47 20.13
CA VAL A 117 7.68 -5.37 19.53
C VAL A 117 6.79 -5.91 18.41
N THR A 118 5.52 -5.61 18.49
CA THR A 118 4.50 -6.02 17.52
C THR A 118 3.74 -4.82 16.97
N ALA A 119 2.93 -5.03 15.94
CA ALA A 119 2.10 -3.97 15.38
C ALA A 119 1.04 -3.42 16.37
N ALA A 120 0.74 -4.15 17.47
CA ALA A 120 -0.11 -3.65 18.54
C ALA A 120 0.51 -2.50 19.34
N ASP A 121 1.84 -2.43 19.37
CA ASP A 121 2.58 -1.38 20.10
C ASP A 121 2.67 -0.06 19.33
N ILE A 122 2.15 -0.02 18.11
CA ILE A 122 2.10 1.18 17.28
C ILE A 122 1.05 2.15 17.82
N LYS A 123 1.48 3.34 18.18
CA LYS A 123 0.59 4.45 18.51
C LYS A 123 0.18 5.16 17.22
N LEU A 124 -1.09 5.04 16.86
CA LEU A 124 -1.69 5.67 15.68
C LEU A 124 -2.65 6.78 16.09
N PRO A 125 -2.89 7.78 15.23
CA PRO A 125 -3.98 8.73 15.43
C PRO A 125 -5.34 8.01 15.34
N THR A 126 -6.38 8.61 15.91
CA THR A 126 -7.74 8.05 15.97
C THR A 126 -8.37 7.78 14.60
N THR A 127 -7.85 8.44 13.56
CA THR A 127 -8.27 8.26 12.16
C THR A 127 -7.80 6.96 11.52
N MET A 128 -6.83 6.28 12.16
CA MET A 128 -6.17 5.08 11.62
C MET A 128 -6.24 3.91 12.59
N LYS A 129 -6.31 2.70 12.04
CA LYS A 129 -6.23 1.45 12.80
C LYS A 129 -5.28 0.45 12.14
N CYS A 130 -4.67 -0.40 12.95
CA CYS A 130 -3.90 -1.54 12.48
C CYS A 130 -4.84 -2.75 12.31
N VAL A 131 -4.79 -3.41 11.14
CA VAL A 131 -5.63 -4.59 10.82
C VAL A 131 -5.04 -5.86 11.42
N ASN A 132 -3.71 -6.00 11.41
CA ASN A 132 -2.98 -7.20 11.84
C ASN A 132 -2.06 -6.93 13.04
N PRO A 133 -2.60 -6.69 14.26
CA PRO A 133 -1.82 -6.23 15.42
C PRO A 133 -0.77 -7.25 15.91
N LYS A 134 -0.88 -8.52 15.52
CA LYS A 134 0.05 -9.58 15.92
C LYS A 134 1.32 -9.65 15.07
N THR A 135 1.43 -8.83 14.03
CA THR A 135 2.61 -8.83 13.15
C THR A 135 3.84 -8.42 13.95
N HIS A 136 4.89 -9.22 13.86
CA HIS A 136 6.17 -8.98 14.50
C HIS A 136 6.91 -7.84 13.79
N ILE A 137 7.57 -6.97 14.56
CA ILE A 137 8.37 -5.85 14.04
C ILE A 137 9.84 -6.00 14.44
N ALA A 138 10.11 -6.12 15.75
CA ALA A 138 11.48 -6.23 16.27
C ALA A 138 11.50 -6.95 17.62
N THR A 139 12.67 -7.50 17.99
CA THR A 139 12.94 -8.12 19.29
C THR A 139 13.99 -7.32 20.03
N LEU A 140 13.65 -6.83 21.21
CA LEU A 140 14.55 -6.09 22.08
C LEU A 140 15.14 -7.03 23.14
N THR A 141 16.47 -7.08 23.23
CA THR A 141 17.21 -7.99 24.13
C THR A 141 17.69 -7.32 25.41
N ILE A 142 18.00 -6.02 25.37
CA ILE A 142 18.54 -5.23 26.47
C ILE A 142 17.58 -4.11 26.84
N GLY A 143 17.68 -3.60 28.05
CA GLY A 143 16.85 -2.52 28.60
C GLY A 143 17.07 -1.15 27.94
N GLU A 144 17.29 -1.10 26.64
CA GLU A 144 17.41 0.12 25.87
C GLU A 144 16.06 0.56 25.31
N GLU A 145 15.96 1.85 25.02
CA GLU A 145 14.77 2.45 24.42
C GLU A 145 14.81 2.27 22.89
N PHE A 146 13.80 1.62 22.32
CA PHE A 146 13.58 1.56 20.88
C PHE A 146 12.50 2.55 20.49
N SER A 147 12.86 3.49 19.60
CA SER A 147 11.95 4.52 19.08
C SER A 147 11.96 4.50 17.56
N LEU A 148 10.79 4.36 16.97
CA LEU A 148 10.57 4.36 15.53
C LEU A 148 9.36 5.24 15.19
N ARG A 149 9.55 6.16 14.25
CA ARG A 149 8.51 7.06 13.73
C ARG A 149 8.35 6.83 12.24
N PHE A 150 7.12 6.88 11.76
CA PHE A 150 6.83 6.74 10.35
C PHE A 150 5.66 7.61 9.92
N THR A 151 5.61 7.89 8.62
CA THR A 151 4.54 8.66 7.98
C THR A 151 3.72 7.74 7.09
N LEU A 152 2.39 7.90 7.13
CA LEU A 152 1.45 7.20 6.26
C LEU A 152 0.94 8.15 5.17
N SER A 153 0.72 7.62 3.98
CA SER A 153 0.04 8.33 2.90
C SER A 153 -0.90 7.41 2.14
N VAL A 154 -1.87 8.00 1.45
CA VAL A 154 -2.75 7.26 0.54
C VAL A 154 -2.13 7.30 -0.86
N ARG A 155 -2.00 6.15 -1.50
CA ARG A 155 -1.51 6.05 -2.88
C ARG A 155 -2.31 5.02 -3.66
N SER A 156 -2.44 5.23 -4.96
CA SER A 156 -2.90 4.18 -5.86
C SER A 156 -1.70 3.35 -6.36
N PRO A 157 -1.89 2.06 -6.68
CA PRO A 157 -0.80 1.21 -7.20
C PRO A 157 -0.17 1.79 -8.47
N HIS A 158 -0.97 2.44 -9.31
CA HIS A 158 -0.52 3.06 -10.55
C HIS A 158 0.40 4.27 -10.32
N GLU A 159 0.09 5.12 -9.32
CA GLU A 159 0.90 6.30 -8.97
C GLU A 159 2.24 5.93 -8.36
N SER A 160 2.27 4.89 -7.54
CA SER A 160 3.51 4.37 -6.96
C SER A 160 4.52 3.97 -8.04
N THR A 161 4.07 3.33 -9.11
CA THR A 161 4.93 2.93 -10.23
C THR A 161 5.49 4.12 -11.02
N LEU A 162 4.72 5.22 -11.12
CA LEU A 162 5.18 6.44 -11.81
C LEU A 162 6.23 7.20 -10.99
N ASN A 163 6.06 7.24 -9.67
CA ASN A 163 7.00 7.90 -8.78
C ASN A 163 8.33 7.14 -8.70
N GLN A 164 8.34 5.80 -8.69
CA GLN A 164 9.57 5.00 -8.79
C GLN A 164 10.41 5.38 -10.01
N LYS A 165 9.78 5.60 -11.17
CA LYS A 165 10.49 6.04 -12.38
C LYS A 165 11.07 7.43 -12.26
N LYS A 166 10.42 8.36 -11.54
CA LYS A 166 10.96 9.70 -11.28
C LYS A 166 12.17 9.65 -10.36
N PHE A 167 12.09 8.91 -9.24
CA PHE A 167 13.21 8.73 -8.31
C PHE A 167 14.44 8.09 -8.99
N LEU A 168 14.23 7.10 -9.86
CA LEU A 168 15.33 6.49 -10.62
C LEU A 168 15.99 7.52 -11.57
N ASN A 169 15.20 8.35 -12.24
CA ASN A 169 15.73 9.36 -13.15
C ASN A 169 16.43 10.51 -12.40
N GLU A 170 15.92 10.94 -11.25
CA GLU A 170 16.55 11.97 -10.41
C GLU A 170 17.87 11.48 -9.79
N ASN A 171 17.96 10.23 -9.36
CA ASN A 171 19.20 9.65 -8.86
C ASN A 171 20.26 9.49 -9.97
N ILE A 172 19.85 9.17 -11.20
CA ILE A 172 20.77 9.11 -12.37
C ILE A 172 21.28 10.51 -12.73
N SER A 173 20.43 11.53 -12.68
CA SER A 173 20.86 12.92 -12.94
C SER A 173 21.77 13.48 -11.85
N SER A 174 21.50 13.15 -10.58
CA SER A 174 22.33 13.57 -9.45
C SER A 174 23.71 12.90 -9.44
N GLN A 175 23.82 11.63 -9.87
CA GLN A 175 25.10 10.95 -10.05
C GLN A 175 25.93 11.57 -11.17
N ASN A 176 25.31 11.94 -12.28
CA ASN A 176 25.99 12.60 -13.41
C ASN A 176 26.50 14.00 -13.05
N GLU A 177 25.82 14.74 -12.16
CA GLU A 177 26.29 16.04 -11.65
C GLU A 177 27.43 15.88 -10.64
N LEU A 178 27.42 14.81 -9.82
CA LEU A 178 28.52 14.49 -8.89
C LEU A 178 29.79 14.09 -9.65
N ASP A 179 29.68 13.26 -10.68
CA ASP A 179 30.81 12.85 -11.52
C ASP A 179 31.43 14.03 -12.31
N GLN A 180 30.60 15.00 -12.73
CA GLN A 180 31.11 16.23 -13.36
C GLN A 180 31.80 17.18 -12.36
N LYS A 181 31.35 17.24 -11.10
CA LYS A 181 32.00 18.04 -10.05
C LYS A 181 33.35 17.47 -9.58
N ILE A 182 33.50 16.16 -9.60
CA ILE A 182 34.75 15.47 -9.22
C ILE A 182 35.89 15.74 -10.22
N LEU A 183 35.53 15.99 -11.50
CA LEU A 183 36.51 16.29 -12.55
C LEU A 183 37.05 17.73 -12.55
N VAL A 184 36.45 18.65 -11.78
CA VAL A 184 36.83 20.09 -11.82
C VAL A 184 37.59 20.57 -10.55
N THR A 185 37.63 19.78 -9.48
CA THR A 185 38.28 20.17 -8.23
C THR A 185 39.51 19.31 -7.89
N SER A 186 40.57 19.45 -8.67
CA SER A 186 41.92 19.02 -8.26
C SER A 186 42.63 20.16 -7.54
N GLY A 187 42.25 20.42 -6.29
CA GLY A 187 42.98 21.26 -5.33
C GLY A 187 43.54 20.42 -4.18
N PRO A 188 44.57 20.87 -3.42
CA PRO A 188 45.35 20.03 -2.52
C PRO A 188 44.52 19.50 -1.35
N LYS A 189 44.65 18.19 -1.14
CA LYS A 189 43.98 17.39 -0.10
C LYS A 189 44.36 17.86 1.30
N THR A 190 43.41 18.46 2.01
CA THR A 190 43.40 18.47 3.48
C THR A 190 42.90 17.09 3.95
N SER A 191 43.54 16.55 4.97
CA SER A 191 43.48 15.17 5.39
C SER A 191 42.06 14.71 5.83
N LEU A 192 41.61 13.57 5.30
CA LEU A 192 40.34 12.90 5.55
C LEU A 192 39.99 12.54 7.01
N TRP A 193 40.87 12.84 7.98
CA TRP A 193 40.67 12.54 9.39
C TRP A 193 40.10 13.72 10.21
N GLU A 194 40.14 14.93 9.69
CA GLU A 194 39.53 16.10 10.36
C GLU A 194 38.01 16.21 10.14
N GLU A 195 37.47 15.60 9.06
CA GLU A 195 36.04 15.61 8.74
C GLU A 195 35.22 14.61 9.58
N SER A 196 35.88 13.61 10.19
CA SER A 196 35.26 12.62 11.06
C SER A 196 34.99 13.10 12.49
N LEU A 197 35.56 14.25 12.91
CA LEU A 197 35.39 14.81 14.24
C LEU A 197 34.25 15.82 14.39
N LEU A 198 33.61 16.19 13.29
CA LEU A 198 32.43 17.09 13.25
C LEU A 198 31.10 16.35 13.07
N LEU A 199 31.05 15.04 13.34
CA LEU A 199 29.80 14.30 13.42
C LEU A 199 29.03 14.77 14.65
N GLU A 200 28.13 15.73 14.41
CA GLU A 200 27.03 16.06 15.31
C GLU A 200 26.33 14.76 15.75
N PRO A 201 25.93 14.62 17.04
CA PRO A 201 25.25 13.40 17.50
C PRO A 201 23.95 13.21 16.74
N SER A 202 23.99 12.19 15.86
CA SER A 202 22.88 11.52 15.20
C SER A 202 21.60 12.33 14.96
N LYS A 203 21.56 13.11 13.90
CA LYS A 203 20.29 13.38 13.21
C LYS A 203 19.83 12.04 12.63
N ALA A 204 18.85 11.39 13.27
CA ALA A 204 18.26 10.18 12.78
C ALA A 204 17.84 10.39 11.31
N LYS A 205 18.48 9.66 10.42
CA LYS A 205 18.29 9.87 8.98
C LYS A 205 16.92 9.33 8.59
N LYS A 206 16.18 10.09 7.81
CA LYS A 206 14.94 9.68 7.21
C LYS A 206 15.22 8.58 6.18
N LEU A 207 14.71 7.38 6.42
CA LEU A 207 14.80 6.27 5.49
C LEU A 207 13.59 6.33 4.57
N SER A 208 13.84 6.46 3.27
CA SER A 208 12.78 6.42 2.26
C SER A 208 12.25 5.01 2.13
N PHE A 209 10.95 4.84 2.24
CA PHE A 209 10.29 3.55 2.22
C PHE A 209 9.29 3.48 1.08
N ASP A 210 9.67 2.78 0.02
CA ASP A 210 8.81 2.67 -1.14
C ASP A 210 7.94 1.41 -1.06
N THR A 211 6.64 1.63 -0.85
CA THR A 211 5.63 0.58 -0.82
C THR A 211 4.56 0.82 -1.86
N VAL A 212 4.16 -0.27 -2.53
CA VAL A 212 3.01 -0.28 -3.42
C VAL A 212 1.81 -0.81 -2.65
N PRO A 213 0.71 -0.05 -2.55
CA PRO A 213 -0.48 -0.52 -1.87
C PRO A 213 -1.11 -1.68 -2.64
N MET A 214 -1.54 -2.72 -1.95
CA MET A 214 -2.25 -3.86 -2.52
C MET A 214 -3.48 -4.22 -1.67
N PRO A 215 -4.46 -3.32 -1.52
CA PRO A 215 -5.65 -3.58 -0.71
C PRO A 215 -6.46 -4.76 -1.23
N VAL A 216 -6.44 -5.01 -2.55
CA VAL A 216 -7.01 -6.21 -3.17
C VAL A 216 -5.89 -7.15 -3.58
N GLN A 217 -5.80 -8.29 -2.90
CA GLN A 217 -4.73 -9.27 -3.11
C GLN A 217 -5.03 -10.20 -4.29
N LYS A 218 -6.28 -10.62 -4.43
CA LYS A 218 -6.68 -11.60 -5.44
C LYS A 218 -8.11 -11.36 -5.89
N VAL A 219 -8.34 -11.57 -7.19
CA VAL A 219 -9.66 -11.51 -7.80
C VAL A 219 -9.83 -12.67 -8.76
N ASN A 220 -10.89 -13.45 -8.59
CA ASN A 220 -11.31 -14.50 -9.52
C ASN A 220 -12.72 -14.25 -9.98
N TYR A 221 -13.08 -14.79 -11.15
CA TYR A 221 -14.46 -14.80 -11.61
C TYR A 221 -14.77 -16.07 -12.40
N VAL A 222 -16.04 -16.46 -12.39
CA VAL A 222 -16.60 -17.55 -13.17
C VAL A 222 -17.87 -17.06 -13.83
N ILE A 223 -18.00 -17.28 -15.14
CA ILE A 223 -19.20 -16.94 -15.89
C ILE A 223 -20.13 -18.16 -15.90
N LYS A 224 -21.38 -17.94 -15.52
CA LYS A 224 -22.42 -18.96 -15.52
C LYS A 224 -23.62 -18.50 -16.36
N SER A 225 -24.27 -19.43 -17.03
CA SER A 225 -25.51 -19.17 -17.78
C SER A 225 -26.72 -19.53 -16.94
N PHE A 226 -27.74 -18.66 -16.94
CA PHE A 226 -29.02 -18.92 -16.25
C PHE A 226 -29.84 -19.98 -16.96
N ASN A 227 -29.92 -19.90 -18.31
CA ASN A 227 -30.65 -20.82 -19.14
C ASN A 227 -29.98 -20.97 -20.51
N ALA A 228 -29.65 -22.16 -20.90
CA ALA A 228 -29.08 -22.46 -22.21
C ALA A 228 -29.93 -21.96 -23.40
N LYS A 229 -31.24 -21.84 -23.22
CA LYS A 229 -32.18 -21.37 -24.24
C LYS A 229 -32.30 -19.85 -24.37
N GLN A 230 -31.97 -19.07 -23.34
CA GLN A 230 -32.13 -17.60 -23.35
C GLN A 230 -30.83 -16.84 -23.52
N GLY A 231 -29.65 -17.48 -23.46
CA GLY A 231 -28.36 -16.87 -23.68
C GLY A 231 -28.00 -15.77 -22.65
N SER A 232 -28.68 -15.74 -21.49
CA SER A 232 -28.34 -14.81 -20.41
C SER A 232 -27.27 -15.39 -19.48
N GLU A 233 -26.27 -14.59 -19.19
CA GLU A 233 -25.09 -14.93 -18.36
C GLU A 233 -25.07 -14.11 -17.07
N TYR A 234 -24.44 -14.65 -16.04
CA TYR A 234 -24.07 -13.91 -14.85
C TYR A 234 -22.64 -14.25 -14.42
N VAL A 235 -22.02 -13.35 -13.69
CA VAL A 235 -20.68 -13.52 -13.19
C VAL A 235 -20.73 -13.84 -11.69
N VAL A 236 -20.05 -14.89 -11.29
CA VAL A 236 -19.67 -15.14 -9.90
C VAL A 236 -18.30 -14.53 -9.72
N PHE A 237 -18.19 -13.52 -8.88
CA PHE A 237 -17.00 -12.73 -8.69
C PHE A 237 -16.48 -12.95 -7.26
N GLU A 238 -15.22 -13.29 -7.12
CA GLU A 238 -14.58 -13.57 -5.84
C GLU A 238 -13.43 -12.59 -5.62
N VAL A 239 -13.42 -11.92 -4.47
CA VAL A 239 -12.47 -10.89 -4.12
C VAL A 239 -11.86 -11.19 -2.77
N TRP A 240 -10.53 -11.14 -2.69
CA TRP A 240 -9.75 -11.22 -1.45
C TRP A 240 -9.06 -9.90 -1.20
N THR A 241 -9.26 -9.34 -0.02
CA THR A 241 -8.62 -8.11 0.42
C THR A 241 -7.69 -8.36 1.61
N ASP A 242 -6.78 -7.45 1.85
CA ASP A 242 -5.86 -7.48 2.99
C ASP A 242 -6.52 -7.07 4.33
N GLY A 243 -7.82 -6.73 4.29
CA GLY A 243 -8.58 -6.25 5.45
C GLY A 243 -8.57 -4.74 5.62
N SER A 244 -7.80 -3.99 4.83
CA SER A 244 -7.84 -2.51 4.83
C SER A 244 -9.13 -1.96 4.24
N ILE A 245 -9.72 -2.69 3.29
CA ILE A 245 -10.98 -2.35 2.64
C ILE A 245 -11.94 -3.55 2.65
N CYS A 246 -13.24 -3.28 2.83
CA CYS A 246 -14.27 -4.31 2.68
C CYS A 246 -14.38 -4.73 1.19
N PRO A 247 -14.48 -6.05 0.86
CA PRO A 247 -14.62 -6.51 -0.52
C PRO A 247 -15.79 -5.86 -1.27
N GLN A 248 -16.90 -5.59 -0.59
CA GLN A 248 -18.06 -4.92 -1.18
C GLN A 248 -17.75 -3.46 -1.55
N GLU A 249 -17.09 -2.72 -0.67
CA GLU A 249 -16.66 -1.34 -0.95
C GLU A 249 -15.65 -1.30 -2.09
N GLY A 250 -14.70 -2.24 -2.12
CA GLY A 250 -13.73 -2.39 -3.20
C GLY A 250 -14.41 -2.58 -4.57
N VAL A 251 -15.40 -3.49 -4.65
CA VAL A 251 -16.16 -3.72 -5.89
C VAL A 251 -16.96 -2.48 -6.29
N GLN A 252 -17.59 -1.79 -5.34
CA GLN A 252 -18.32 -0.55 -5.62
C GLN A 252 -17.38 0.56 -6.12
N PHE A 253 -16.21 0.69 -5.52
CA PHE A 253 -15.19 1.64 -5.96
C PHE A 253 -14.74 1.33 -7.40
N GLY A 254 -14.42 0.07 -7.70
CA GLY A 254 -14.04 -0.35 -9.05
C GLY A 254 -15.13 -0.06 -10.09
N LEU A 255 -16.39 -0.28 -9.76
CA LEU A 255 -17.52 0.05 -10.64
C LEU A 255 -17.64 1.56 -10.87
N LYS A 256 -17.48 2.39 -9.83
CA LYS A 256 -17.49 3.84 -9.95
C LYS A 256 -16.35 4.34 -10.86
N LYS A 257 -15.14 3.82 -10.68
CA LYS A 257 -13.97 4.16 -11.51
C LYS A 257 -14.17 3.82 -12.99
N LEU A 258 -14.65 2.63 -13.29
CA LEU A 258 -15.00 2.21 -14.66
C LEU A 258 -16.06 3.12 -15.29
N THR A 259 -17.12 3.41 -14.55
CA THR A 259 -18.17 4.31 -15.01
C THR A 259 -17.63 5.70 -15.30
N GLN A 260 -16.80 6.24 -14.42
CA GLN A 260 -16.18 7.55 -14.60
C GLN A 260 -15.27 7.58 -15.84
N LEU A 261 -14.46 6.53 -16.04
CA LEU A 261 -13.58 6.40 -17.21
C LEU A 261 -14.40 6.42 -18.51
N PHE A 262 -15.38 5.53 -18.65
CA PHE A 262 -16.20 5.45 -19.86
C PHE A 262 -17.03 6.70 -20.10
N TYR A 263 -17.55 7.33 -19.04
CA TYR A 263 -18.33 8.57 -19.13
C TYR A 263 -17.50 9.74 -19.69
N GLN A 264 -16.24 9.86 -19.29
CA GLN A 264 -15.33 10.89 -19.81
C GLN A 264 -15.12 10.76 -21.32
N PHE A 265 -14.98 9.53 -21.84
CA PHE A 265 -14.85 9.29 -23.29
C PHE A 265 -16.17 9.54 -24.02
N ALA A 266 -17.31 9.15 -23.46
CA ALA A 266 -18.62 9.37 -24.05
C ALA A 266 -18.96 10.88 -24.20
N LEU A 267 -18.49 11.72 -23.26
CA LEU A 267 -18.65 13.18 -23.34
C LEU A 267 -17.78 13.82 -24.42
N ARG A 268 -16.55 13.30 -24.64
CA ARG A 268 -15.61 13.87 -25.60
C ARG A 268 -15.83 13.39 -27.03
N SER A 269 -16.66 12.38 -27.23
CA SER A 269 -17.01 11.86 -28.56
C SER A 269 -18.13 12.65 -29.24
N LYS A 270 -18.65 13.71 -28.61
CA LYS A 270 -19.57 14.70 -29.19
C LYS A 270 -18.79 15.95 -29.60
#